data_51c011af9c96fd91dbcf5f516c3b9a55
#
_entry.id   51c011af9c96fd91dbcf5f516c3b9a55
#
_cell.length_a   1.000
_cell.length_b   1.000
_cell.length_c   1.000
_cell.angle_alpha   90.00
_cell.angle_beta   90.00
_cell.angle_gamma   90.00
#
_symmetry.space_group_name_H-M   'P 1'
#
loop_
_entity.id
_entity.type
_entity.pdbx_description
1 polymer ?
#
loop_
_entity_poly.entity_id
_entity_poly.type
_entity_poly.pdbx_seq_one_letter_code
_entity_poly.pdbx_strand_id
1 'polypeptide(L)'
;MSLLIPGIAVTYGLLPADAGTVTPSTVVAVASKNLDDPAKKEVAMEIVSAAENSSLDWRAQFAYIEDIGDGRGYTAGIIGFCSGTGDMLELVEAYTATEPSNGLAKYLPALRRVNGTDSHSGLGSKFVKAWRAAAADPVFQAAQESERDRVYFNPAVADGKADGVRALGQFAYYDAAVVHGYEGLRAIRKRALAKAKPPAQGGDERKWLNAFLDERVVEMKKEEAHSDTSRIDTAQRVFLNKGNFDLNTPLDFKVYGDPYHIG
;
A
#
# COMPACT_ATOMS: atom_id res chain seq x y z
N MET A 1 18.44 88.00 -18.07
CA MET A 1 18.36 88.77 -16.81
C MET A 1 17.56 87.98 -15.85
N SER A 2 18.28 87.42 -14.85
CA SER A 2 17.74 86.53 -13.78
C SER A 2 17.11 87.36 -12.67
N LEU A 3 16.02 86.90 -12.12
CA LEU A 3 15.59 87.32 -10.79
C LEU A 3 15.26 86.06 -9.96
N LEU A 4 16.06 85.85 -8.91
CA LEU A 4 15.89 84.92 -7.87
C LEU A 4 14.89 85.43 -6.84
N ILE A 5 13.98 84.55 -6.35
CA ILE A 5 13.17 84.77 -5.15
C ILE A 5 13.45 83.62 -4.18
N PRO A 6 13.78 83.86 -2.89
CA PRO A 6 14.14 82.81 -1.94
C PRO A 6 12.87 82.16 -1.38
N GLY A 7 12.89 80.82 -1.39
CA GLY A 7 11.85 79.97 -0.77
C GLY A 7 12.12 79.69 0.67
N ILE A 8 11.09 79.78 1.48
CA ILE A 8 11.06 79.47 2.92
C ILE A 8 11.08 77.93 3.12
N ALA A 9 12.05 77.42 3.81
CA ALA A 9 12.13 75.99 4.20
C ALA A 9 11.24 75.75 5.41
N VAL A 10 10.21 74.91 5.27
CA VAL A 10 9.45 74.37 6.39
C VAL A 10 10.01 72.99 6.69
N THR A 11 10.62 72.79 7.83
CA THR A 11 11.10 71.51 8.33
C THR A 11 9.96 70.77 9.01
N TYR A 12 9.48 69.72 8.39
CA TYR A 12 8.60 68.72 9.03
C TYR A 12 9.52 67.67 9.73
N GLY A 13 9.43 67.58 11.05
CA GLY A 13 10.04 66.54 11.81
C GLY A 13 9.41 65.16 11.51
N LEU A 14 10.21 64.30 10.95
CA LEU A 14 9.85 62.84 10.81
C LEU A 14 10.07 62.16 12.16
N LEU A 15 8.97 61.62 12.71
CA LEU A 15 9.03 60.66 13.77
C LEU A 15 9.58 59.33 13.19
N PRO A 16 10.45 58.59 13.92
CA PRO A 16 10.93 57.32 13.45
C PRO A 16 9.78 56.29 13.43
N ALA A 17 9.47 55.76 12.27
CA ALA A 17 8.63 54.57 12.14
C ALA A 17 9.38 53.36 12.68
N ASP A 18 8.83 52.79 13.72
CA ASP A 18 9.33 51.52 14.30
C ASP A 18 9.10 50.43 13.22
N ALA A 19 10.15 50.09 12.48
CA ALA A 19 10.14 49.03 11.49
C ALA A 19 10.27 47.69 12.27
N GLY A 20 9.12 47.21 12.73
CA GLY A 20 9.01 45.81 13.16
C GLY A 20 9.48 44.88 12.05
N THR A 21 10.66 44.30 12.23
CA THR A 21 11.19 43.25 11.37
C THR A 21 10.28 42.03 11.46
N VAL A 22 9.36 41.90 10.50
CA VAL A 22 8.61 40.66 10.29
C VAL A 22 9.61 39.66 9.73
N THR A 23 10.18 38.83 10.59
CA THR A 23 10.95 37.65 10.16
C THR A 23 10.00 36.72 9.43
N PRO A 24 10.26 36.36 8.16
CA PRO A 24 9.46 35.38 7.48
C PRO A 24 9.61 34.06 8.24
N SER A 25 8.52 33.56 8.84
CA SER A 25 8.44 32.18 9.32
C SER A 25 8.69 31.28 8.13
N THR A 26 9.88 30.71 8.08
CA THR A 26 10.19 29.63 7.12
C THR A 26 9.35 28.43 7.54
N VAL A 27 8.19 28.25 6.92
CA VAL A 27 7.44 27.00 7.01
C VAL A 27 8.31 25.98 6.29
N VAL A 28 9.08 25.21 7.08
CA VAL A 28 9.77 24.03 6.55
C VAL A 28 8.67 23.07 6.15
N ALA A 29 8.41 22.99 4.86
CA ALA A 29 7.54 21.96 4.31
C ALA A 29 8.17 20.60 4.67
N VAL A 30 7.58 19.91 5.65
CA VAL A 30 7.96 18.53 5.94
C VAL A 30 7.65 17.74 4.67
N ALA A 31 8.69 17.19 4.05
CA ALA A 31 8.52 16.36 2.86
C ALA A 31 7.51 15.24 3.19
N SER A 32 6.49 15.10 2.36
CA SER A 32 5.49 14.05 2.49
C SER A 32 6.20 12.69 2.44
N LYS A 33 5.93 11.86 3.44
CA LYS A 33 6.49 10.50 3.51
C LYS A 33 5.81 9.61 2.48
N ASN A 34 6.59 8.83 1.75
CA ASN A 34 6.07 7.81 0.84
C ASN A 34 5.54 6.59 1.62
N LEU A 35 4.84 5.69 0.92
CA LEU A 35 4.26 4.50 1.54
C LEU A 35 5.31 3.53 2.09
N ASP A 36 6.55 3.58 1.60
CA ASP A 36 7.68 2.79 2.12
C ASP A 36 8.31 3.35 3.40
N ASP A 37 7.85 4.51 3.92
CA ASP A 37 8.12 4.87 5.32
C ASP A 37 7.54 3.78 6.24
N PRO A 38 8.30 3.28 7.23
CA PRO A 38 7.85 2.16 8.06
C PRO A 38 6.48 2.34 8.72
N ALA A 39 6.17 3.57 9.20
CA ALA A 39 4.87 3.84 9.83
C ALA A 39 3.73 3.84 8.79
N LYS A 40 3.97 4.36 7.57
CA LYS A 40 2.99 4.35 6.48
C LYS A 40 2.76 2.94 5.95
N LYS A 41 3.83 2.15 5.87
CA LYS A 41 3.74 0.74 5.47
C LYS A 41 2.92 -0.07 6.46
N GLU A 42 3.12 0.14 7.77
CA GLU A 42 2.30 -0.52 8.80
C GLU A 42 0.82 -0.22 8.62
N VAL A 43 0.44 1.05 8.47
CA VAL A 43 -0.94 1.46 8.19
C VAL A 43 -1.49 0.78 6.92
N ALA A 44 -0.68 0.67 5.86
CA ALA A 44 -1.08 -0.02 4.64
C ALA A 44 -1.36 -1.51 4.86
N MET A 45 -0.52 -2.19 5.68
CA MET A 45 -0.73 -3.60 6.04
C MET A 45 -2.01 -3.79 6.84
N GLU A 46 -2.30 -2.92 7.80
CA GLU A 46 -3.53 -2.96 8.59
C GLU A 46 -4.79 -2.78 7.72
N ILE A 47 -4.77 -1.81 6.78
CA ILE A 47 -5.94 -1.58 5.90
C ILE A 47 -6.15 -2.77 4.95
N VAL A 48 -5.08 -3.33 4.36
CA VAL A 48 -5.19 -4.53 3.51
C VAL A 48 -5.72 -5.70 4.33
N SER A 49 -5.21 -5.92 5.54
CA SER A 49 -5.66 -7.02 6.40
C SER A 49 -7.13 -6.87 6.82
N ALA A 50 -7.62 -5.64 7.05
CA ALA A 50 -9.05 -5.42 7.28
C ALA A 50 -9.89 -5.91 6.09
N ALA A 51 -9.40 -5.75 4.86
CA ALA A 51 -10.09 -6.16 3.65
C ALA A 51 -9.94 -7.65 3.31
N GLU A 52 -8.79 -8.25 3.62
CA GLU A 52 -8.51 -9.66 3.32
C GLU A 52 -8.93 -10.60 4.45
N ASN A 53 -8.83 -10.14 5.72
CA ASN A 53 -8.91 -10.99 6.90
C ASN A 53 -9.93 -10.49 7.95
N SER A 54 -10.66 -9.41 7.66
CA SER A 54 -11.57 -8.76 8.62
C SER A 54 -10.92 -8.45 9.98
N SER A 55 -9.62 -8.07 9.96
CA SER A 55 -8.81 -7.81 11.14
C SER A 55 -7.69 -6.82 10.84
N LEU A 56 -7.35 -5.93 11.79
CA LEU A 56 -6.16 -5.09 11.68
C LEU A 56 -4.86 -5.85 12.04
N ASP A 57 -4.98 -6.98 12.75
CA ASP A 57 -3.81 -7.81 13.11
C ASP A 57 -3.36 -8.68 11.93
N TRP A 58 -2.66 -8.04 10.99
CA TRP A 58 -2.11 -8.73 9.83
C TRP A 58 -1.02 -9.76 10.19
N ARG A 59 -0.36 -9.58 11.36
CA ARG A 59 0.69 -10.50 11.81
C ARG A 59 0.13 -11.85 12.25
N ALA A 60 -1.13 -11.92 12.66
CA ALA A 60 -1.80 -13.19 12.95
C ALA A 60 -1.83 -14.11 11.71
N GLN A 61 -1.75 -13.54 10.50
CA GLN A 61 -1.83 -14.29 9.25
C GLN A 61 -0.55 -15.05 8.88
N PHE A 62 0.58 -14.80 9.53
CA PHE A 62 1.80 -15.62 9.32
C PHE A 62 1.54 -17.12 9.50
N ALA A 63 0.68 -17.49 10.44
CA ALA A 63 0.35 -18.86 10.77
C ALA A 63 -0.83 -19.44 9.97
N TYR A 64 -1.54 -18.61 9.19
CA TYR A 64 -2.68 -19.07 8.39
C TYR A 64 -2.24 -20.11 7.38
N ILE A 65 -2.99 -21.20 7.27
CA ILE A 65 -2.88 -22.21 6.22
C ILE A 65 -4.17 -23.02 6.15
N GLU A 66 -4.79 -23.08 4.99
CA GLU A 66 -6.03 -23.79 4.72
C GLU A 66 -6.14 -24.15 3.24
N ASP A 67 -6.87 -25.21 2.90
CA ASP A 67 -7.37 -25.43 1.55
C ASP A 67 -8.76 -24.79 1.47
N ILE A 68 -8.88 -23.71 0.72
CA ILE A 68 -10.14 -22.96 0.53
C ILE A 68 -10.97 -23.50 -0.65
N GLY A 69 -10.52 -24.59 -1.30
CA GLY A 69 -11.27 -25.29 -2.37
C GLY A 69 -11.30 -24.52 -3.70
N ASP A 70 -10.37 -23.61 -3.95
CA ASP A 70 -10.29 -22.79 -5.17
C ASP A 70 -9.43 -23.41 -6.29
N GLY A 71 -8.97 -24.64 -6.13
CA GLY A 71 -8.15 -25.38 -7.11
C GLY A 71 -6.67 -25.02 -7.09
N ARG A 72 -6.18 -24.25 -6.10
CA ARG A 72 -4.78 -23.84 -5.95
C ARG A 72 -4.04 -24.59 -4.84
N GLY A 73 -4.67 -25.62 -4.24
CA GLY A 73 -4.16 -26.37 -3.11
C GLY A 73 -4.23 -25.58 -1.80
N TYR A 74 -3.22 -25.68 -0.94
CA TYR A 74 -3.17 -24.85 0.27
C TYR A 74 -2.94 -23.39 -0.04
N THR A 75 -3.68 -22.53 0.65
CA THR A 75 -3.47 -21.07 0.71
C THR A 75 -2.96 -20.71 2.11
N ALA A 76 -1.86 -19.98 2.24
CA ALA A 76 -1.20 -19.75 3.51
C ALA A 76 -0.49 -18.39 3.63
N GLY A 77 -0.26 -17.94 4.88
CA GLY A 77 0.52 -16.74 5.17
C GLY A 77 -0.18 -15.42 4.86
N ILE A 78 0.59 -14.33 4.98
CA ILE A 78 0.09 -12.93 4.97
C ILE A 78 -0.47 -12.44 3.64
N ILE A 79 -0.23 -13.15 2.53
CA ILE A 79 -0.74 -12.80 1.20
C ILE A 79 -1.40 -14.00 0.48
N GLY A 80 -1.63 -15.11 1.19
CA GLY A 80 -2.24 -16.29 0.58
C GLY A 80 -1.32 -17.03 -0.38
N PHE A 81 -0.09 -17.34 0.02
CA PHE A 81 0.82 -18.20 -0.74
C PHE A 81 0.19 -19.54 -1.03
N CYS A 82 0.13 -19.93 -2.30
CA CYS A 82 -0.55 -21.16 -2.73
C CYS A 82 0.44 -22.28 -3.07
N SER A 83 0.13 -23.51 -2.64
CA SER A 83 0.99 -24.66 -2.93
C SER A 83 0.97 -25.08 -4.41
N GLY A 84 -0.08 -24.73 -5.13
CA GLY A 84 -0.27 -25.05 -6.54
C GLY A 84 0.21 -23.99 -7.53
N THR A 85 0.55 -22.77 -7.08
CA THR A 85 0.92 -21.66 -7.98
C THR A 85 2.40 -21.31 -7.98
N GLY A 86 3.20 -22.01 -7.16
CA GLY A 86 4.65 -21.87 -7.10
C GLY A 86 5.16 -20.89 -6.06
N ASP A 87 4.38 -19.91 -5.67
CA ASP A 87 4.77 -18.87 -4.69
C ASP A 87 5.05 -19.42 -3.29
N MET A 88 4.27 -20.41 -2.81
CA MET A 88 4.59 -21.11 -1.56
C MET A 88 5.93 -21.86 -1.65
N LEU A 89 6.22 -22.47 -2.81
CA LEU A 89 7.51 -23.14 -3.04
C LEU A 89 8.65 -22.14 -2.99
N GLU A 90 8.55 -21.03 -3.72
CA GLU A 90 9.56 -19.96 -3.75
C GLU A 90 9.82 -19.41 -2.34
N LEU A 91 8.76 -19.15 -1.57
CA LEU A 91 8.88 -18.69 -0.19
C LEU A 91 9.65 -19.70 0.68
N VAL A 92 9.30 -21.00 0.63
CA VAL A 92 9.96 -22.02 1.45
C VAL A 92 11.41 -22.25 0.99
N GLU A 93 11.71 -22.10 -0.30
CA GLU A 93 13.08 -22.10 -0.82
C GLU A 93 13.89 -20.92 -0.28
N ALA A 94 13.35 -19.68 -0.31
CA ALA A 94 13.98 -18.50 0.24
C ALA A 94 14.23 -18.62 1.75
N TYR A 95 13.23 -19.08 2.50
CA TYR A 95 13.40 -19.34 3.93
C TYR A 95 14.48 -20.39 4.19
N THR A 96 14.51 -21.49 3.43
CA THR A 96 15.50 -22.56 3.59
C THR A 96 16.91 -22.12 3.20
N ALA A 97 17.05 -21.20 2.26
CA ALA A 97 18.35 -20.63 1.91
C ALA A 97 18.94 -19.82 3.08
N THR A 98 18.11 -19.16 3.88
CA THR A 98 18.54 -18.37 5.04
C THR A 98 18.68 -19.23 6.30
N GLU A 99 17.73 -20.18 6.51
CA GLU A 99 17.71 -21.09 7.65
C GLU A 99 17.61 -22.56 7.16
N PRO A 100 18.73 -23.21 6.81
CA PRO A 100 18.72 -24.55 6.21
C PRO A 100 18.12 -25.64 7.11
N SER A 101 18.13 -25.43 8.44
CA SER A 101 17.64 -26.40 9.43
C SER A 101 16.15 -26.23 9.76
N ASN A 102 15.43 -25.36 9.05
CA ASN A 102 14.02 -25.09 9.32
C ASN A 102 13.10 -26.30 9.11
N GLY A 103 11.96 -26.30 9.83
CA GLY A 103 11.01 -27.42 9.81
C GLY A 103 10.28 -27.65 8.48
N LEU A 104 10.30 -26.65 7.56
CA LEU A 104 9.65 -26.71 6.24
C LEU A 104 10.55 -27.27 5.14
N ALA A 105 11.89 -27.21 5.29
CA ALA A 105 12.87 -27.65 4.29
C ALA A 105 12.61 -29.05 3.75
N LYS A 106 12.23 -29.98 4.62
CA LYS A 106 11.94 -31.39 4.25
C LYS A 106 10.72 -31.55 3.33
N TYR A 107 9.87 -30.53 3.20
CA TYR A 107 8.69 -30.55 2.34
C TYR A 107 8.95 -29.95 0.94
N LEU A 108 10.12 -29.39 0.67
CA LEU A 108 10.48 -28.86 -0.65
C LEU A 108 10.29 -29.86 -1.80
N PRO A 109 10.66 -31.17 -1.65
CA PRO A 109 10.36 -32.14 -2.72
C PRO A 109 8.87 -32.33 -2.98
N ALA A 110 8.03 -32.24 -1.94
CA ALA A 110 6.58 -32.34 -2.09
C ALA A 110 6.00 -31.06 -2.73
N LEU A 111 6.41 -29.86 -2.30
CA LEU A 111 6.00 -28.60 -2.89
C LEU A 111 6.36 -28.51 -4.37
N ARG A 112 7.56 -28.95 -4.78
CA ARG A 112 7.94 -29.00 -6.21
C ARG A 112 7.04 -29.94 -7.02
N ARG A 113 6.62 -31.07 -6.44
CA ARG A 113 5.79 -32.05 -7.12
C ARG A 113 4.35 -31.61 -7.31
N VAL A 114 3.77 -30.85 -6.35
CA VAL A 114 2.39 -30.37 -6.41
C VAL A 114 2.25 -29.04 -7.13
N ASN A 115 3.35 -28.35 -7.42
CA ASN A 115 3.32 -27.11 -8.18
C ASN A 115 2.62 -27.32 -9.54
N GLY A 116 1.70 -26.43 -9.89
CA GLY A 116 0.85 -26.55 -11.08
C GLY A 116 -0.41 -27.41 -10.86
N THR A 117 -0.70 -27.87 -9.63
CA THR A 117 -1.85 -28.72 -9.31
C THR A 117 -2.51 -28.26 -8.00
N ASP A 118 -3.71 -28.76 -7.70
CA ASP A 118 -4.42 -28.60 -6.43
C ASP A 118 -4.06 -29.72 -5.41
N SER A 119 -3.14 -30.62 -5.73
CA SER A 119 -2.81 -31.80 -4.95
C SER A 119 -2.13 -31.46 -3.62
N HIS A 120 -2.50 -32.20 -2.57
CA HIS A 120 -1.81 -32.16 -1.25
C HIS A 120 -0.84 -33.34 -1.05
N SER A 121 -0.42 -34.02 -2.11
CA SER A 121 0.46 -35.20 -2.02
C SER A 121 1.78 -34.88 -1.34
N GLY A 122 1.99 -35.42 -0.13
CA GLY A 122 3.15 -35.16 0.70
C GLY A 122 3.04 -33.91 1.60
N LEU A 123 1.93 -33.16 1.50
CA LEU A 123 1.64 -31.95 2.27
C LEU A 123 0.47 -32.18 3.26
N GLY A 124 0.44 -33.29 3.98
CA GLY A 124 -0.63 -33.59 4.94
C GLY A 124 -0.55 -32.75 6.23
N SER A 125 -1.30 -33.17 7.25
CA SER A 125 -1.44 -32.46 8.53
C SER A 125 -0.10 -32.13 9.22
N LYS A 126 0.96 -32.89 8.96
CA LYS A 126 2.31 -32.60 9.49
C LYS A 126 2.92 -31.38 8.83
N PHE A 127 2.66 -31.14 7.54
CA PHE A 127 3.07 -29.91 6.83
C PHE A 127 2.35 -28.72 7.42
N VAL A 128 1.02 -28.79 7.59
CA VAL A 128 0.20 -27.72 8.20
C VAL A 128 0.73 -27.35 9.60
N LYS A 129 1.06 -28.37 10.42
CA LYS A 129 1.67 -28.13 11.74
C LYS A 129 3.05 -27.48 11.64
N ALA A 130 3.88 -27.90 10.67
CA ALA A 130 5.20 -27.32 10.47
C ALA A 130 5.12 -25.86 10.01
N TRP A 131 4.17 -25.50 9.12
CA TRP A 131 3.90 -24.11 8.72
C TRP A 131 3.55 -23.25 9.93
N ARG A 132 2.57 -23.68 10.73
CA ARG A 132 2.14 -22.95 11.93
C ARG A 132 3.25 -22.79 12.96
N ALA A 133 4.12 -23.79 13.10
CA ALA A 133 5.28 -23.69 13.98
C ALA A 133 6.34 -22.72 13.43
N ALA A 134 6.58 -22.73 12.11
CA ALA A 134 7.51 -21.80 11.47
C ALA A 134 7.04 -20.35 11.56
N ALA A 135 5.74 -20.09 11.65
CA ALA A 135 5.18 -18.75 11.78
C ALA A 135 5.64 -17.99 13.05
N ALA A 136 6.15 -18.70 14.05
CA ALA A 136 6.77 -18.09 15.24
C ALA A 136 8.26 -17.70 15.03
N ASP A 137 8.87 -18.15 13.93
CA ASP A 137 10.26 -17.83 13.60
C ASP A 137 10.35 -16.46 12.88
N PRO A 138 11.08 -15.48 13.45
CA PRO A 138 11.26 -14.18 12.81
C PRO A 138 11.88 -14.25 11.41
N VAL A 139 12.70 -15.27 11.12
CA VAL A 139 13.30 -15.47 9.79
C VAL A 139 12.24 -15.87 8.78
N PHE A 140 11.27 -16.70 9.17
CA PHE A 140 10.15 -17.07 8.30
C PHE A 140 9.17 -15.92 8.10
N GLN A 141 8.91 -15.11 9.14
CA GLN A 141 8.10 -13.89 9.03
C GLN A 141 8.75 -12.93 8.05
N ALA A 142 10.05 -12.66 8.20
CA ALA A 142 10.80 -11.81 7.28
C ALA A 142 10.80 -12.34 5.84
N ALA A 143 10.85 -13.65 5.64
CA ALA A 143 10.75 -14.26 4.31
C ALA A 143 9.38 -14.00 3.67
N GLN A 144 8.28 -14.17 4.43
CA GLN A 144 6.92 -13.85 3.94
C GLN A 144 6.76 -12.36 3.60
N GLU A 145 7.30 -11.48 4.43
CA GLU A 145 7.28 -10.03 4.18
C GLU A 145 8.09 -9.65 2.94
N SER A 146 9.29 -10.23 2.79
CA SER A 146 10.15 -9.98 1.63
C SER A 146 9.49 -10.41 0.33
N GLU A 147 8.80 -11.54 0.32
CA GLU A 147 8.11 -12.04 -0.86
C GLU A 147 6.91 -11.19 -1.22
N ARG A 148 6.07 -10.80 -0.24
CA ARG A 148 5.01 -9.81 -0.42
C ARG A 148 5.55 -8.51 -1.03
N ASP A 149 6.66 -8.03 -0.48
CA ASP A 149 7.26 -6.78 -0.91
C ASP A 149 7.80 -6.88 -2.34
N ARG A 150 8.45 -7.98 -2.67
CA ARG A 150 8.98 -8.23 -4.01
C ARG A 150 7.89 -8.28 -5.07
N VAL A 151 6.80 -8.97 -4.78
CA VAL A 151 5.76 -9.27 -5.78
C VAL A 151 4.75 -8.14 -5.90
N TYR A 152 4.33 -7.53 -4.79
CA TYR A 152 3.21 -6.60 -4.77
C TYR A 152 3.58 -5.20 -4.33
N PHE A 153 4.27 -5.05 -3.19
CA PHE A 153 4.45 -3.75 -2.55
C PHE A 153 5.45 -2.86 -3.30
N ASN A 154 6.67 -3.35 -3.53
CA ASN A 154 7.74 -2.54 -4.12
C ASN A 154 7.40 -2.07 -5.55
N PRO A 155 6.93 -2.94 -6.47
CA PRO A 155 6.59 -2.49 -7.82
C PRO A 155 5.41 -1.51 -7.82
N ALA A 156 4.38 -1.72 -7.00
CA ALA A 156 3.24 -0.80 -6.89
C ALA A 156 3.64 0.58 -6.33
N VAL A 157 4.49 0.61 -5.30
CA VAL A 157 5.02 1.85 -4.72
C VAL A 157 5.92 2.58 -5.73
N ALA A 158 6.75 1.84 -6.48
CA ALA A 158 7.58 2.43 -7.52
C ALA A 158 6.74 3.10 -8.63
N ASP A 159 5.68 2.44 -9.11
CA ASP A 159 4.75 3.02 -10.07
C ASP A 159 4.03 4.26 -9.49
N GLY A 160 3.63 4.23 -8.23
CA GLY A 160 3.02 5.36 -7.55
C GLY A 160 3.96 6.57 -7.44
N LYS A 161 5.23 6.34 -7.10
CA LYS A 161 6.27 7.37 -7.09
C LYS A 161 6.54 7.94 -8.49
N ALA A 162 6.58 7.08 -9.51
CA ALA A 162 6.75 7.50 -10.90
C ALA A 162 5.60 8.37 -11.40
N ASP A 163 4.36 8.12 -10.93
CA ASP A 163 3.20 8.95 -11.22
C ASP A 163 3.12 10.21 -10.36
N GLY A 164 3.97 10.36 -9.35
CA GLY A 164 4.02 11.50 -8.44
C GLY A 164 2.87 11.53 -7.45
N VAL A 165 2.22 10.40 -7.18
CA VAL A 165 1.17 10.30 -6.15
C VAL A 165 1.76 10.10 -4.76
N ARG A 166 1.11 10.68 -3.74
CA ARG A 166 1.49 10.56 -2.34
C ARG A 166 1.08 9.21 -1.75
N ALA A 167 1.28 9.03 -0.46
CA ALA A 167 1.10 7.75 0.23
C ALA A 167 -0.26 7.08 -0.01
N LEU A 168 -1.37 7.83 -0.04
CA LEU A 168 -2.69 7.29 -0.36
C LEU A 168 -2.76 6.70 -1.78
N GLY A 169 -2.19 7.39 -2.77
CA GLY A 169 -2.16 6.92 -4.15
C GLY A 169 -1.26 5.68 -4.30
N GLN A 170 -0.10 5.68 -3.64
CA GLN A 170 0.79 4.51 -3.58
C GLN A 170 0.09 3.32 -2.90
N PHE A 171 -0.67 3.57 -1.83
CA PHE A 171 -1.50 2.56 -1.17
C PHE A 171 -2.58 2.01 -2.10
N ALA A 172 -3.29 2.89 -2.83
CA ALA A 172 -4.32 2.44 -3.78
C ALA A 172 -3.73 1.52 -4.87
N TYR A 173 -2.49 1.77 -5.30
CA TYR A 173 -1.77 0.90 -6.24
C TYR A 173 -1.38 -0.43 -5.60
N TYR A 174 -0.82 -0.41 -4.39
CA TYR A 174 -0.46 -1.61 -3.67
C TYR A 174 -1.68 -2.50 -3.42
N ASP A 175 -2.77 -1.95 -2.93
CA ASP A 175 -4.02 -2.66 -2.68
C ASP A 175 -4.65 -3.21 -3.99
N ALA A 176 -4.49 -2.51 -5.11
CA ALA A 176 -4.88 -3.03 -6.43
C ALA A 176 -3.99 -4.21 -6.87
N ALA A 177 -2.69 -4.15 -6.60
CA ALA A 177 -1.78 -5.24 -6.91
C ALA A 177 -2.07 -6.50 -6.06
N VAL A 178 -2.47 -6.34 -4.79
CA VAL A 178 -2.88 -7.46 -3.92
C VAL A 178 -4.10 -8.17 -4.50
N VAL A 179 -5.12 -7.42 -4.95
CA VAL A 179 -6.39 -8.02 -5.44
C VAL A 179 -6.27 -8.57 -6.85
N HIS A 180 -5.63 -7.82 -7.76
CA HIS A 180 -5.66 -8.09 -9.20
C HIS A 180 -4.33 -8.56 -9.77
N GLY A 181 -3.31 -8.75 -8.90
CA GLY A 181 -1.93 -8.94 -9.34
C GLY A 181 -1.31 -7.65 -9.90
N TYR A 182 0.01 -7.64 -10.08
CA TYR A 182 0.71 -6.47 -10.59
C TYR A 182 0.32 -6.12 -12.04
N GLU A 183 0.08 -7.11 -12.89
CA GLU A 183 -0.40 -6.85 -14.26
C GLU A 183 -1.83 -6.29 -14.28
N GLY A 184 -2.70 -6.71 -13.36
CA GLY A 184 -4.02 -6.13 -13.17
C GLY A 184 -3.95 -4.67 -12.75
N LEU A 185 -3.09 -4.31 -11.79
CA LEU A 185 -2.79 -2.93 -11.44
C LEU A 185 -2.40 -2.10 -12.68
N ARG A 186 -1.47 -2.61 -13.50
CA ARG A 186 -0.99 -1.92 -14.71
C ARG A 186 -2.11 -1.71 -15.74
N ALA A 187 -2.99 -2.70 -15.90
CA ALA A 187 -4.15 -2.60 -16.79
C ALA A 187 -5.15 -1.53 -16.30
N ILE A 188 -5.44 -1.49 -15.01
CA ILE A 188 -6.29 -0.47 -14.38
C ILE A 188 -5.67 0.92 -14.58
N ARG A 189 -4.38 1.09 -14.27
CA ARG A 189 -3.63 2.34 -14.46
C ARG A 189 -3.68 2.82 -15.91
N LYS A 190 -3.48 1.92 -16.86
CA LYS A 190 -3.57 2.24 -18.31
C LYS A 190 -4.93 2.82 -18.69
N ARG A 191 -6.03 2.26 -18.17
CA ARG A 191 -7.38 2.77 -18.42
C ARG A 191 -7.60 4.13 -17.75
N ALA A 192 -7.09 4.32 -16.53
CA ALA A 192 -7.16 5.61 -15.84
C ALA A 192 -6.40 6.73 -16.59
N LEU A 193 -5.26 6.42 -17.22
CA LEU A 193 -4.48 7.36 -18.04
C LEU A 193 -5.27 7.93 -19.23
N ALA A 194 -6.25 7.20 -19.75
CA ALA A 194 -7.15 7.70 -20.79
C ALA A 194 -8.16 8.75 -20.28
N LYS A 195 -8.37 8.84 -18.95
CA LYS A 195 -9.36 9.71 -18.31
C LYS A 195 -8.74 10.91 -17.58
N ALA A 196 -7.55 10.74 -17.00
CA ALA A 196 -6.86 11.78 -16.24
C ALA A 196 -5.34 11.61 -16.37
N LYS A 197 -4.60 12.71 -16.15
CA LYS A 197 -3.13 12.69 -16.05
C LYS A 197 -2.72 12.57 -14.59
N PRO A 198 -1.69 11.77 -14.28
CA PRO A 198 -1.11 11.75 -12.94
C PRO A 198 -0.32 13.03 -12.63
N PRO A 199 0.00 13.32 -11.36
CA PRO A 199 0.76 14.50 -10.95
C PRO A 199 2.08 14.69 -11.70
N ALA A 200 2.85 13.62 -11.91
CA ALA A 200 4.11 13.68 -12.66
C ALA A 200 3.95 14.16 -14.10
N GLN A 201 2.74 14.11 -14.66
CA GLN A 201 2.40 14.64 -15.99
C GLN A 201 1.61 15.97 -15.90
N GLY A 202 1.67 16.68 -14.76
CA GLY A 202 0.99 17.95 -14.52
C GLY A 202 -0.51 17.80 -14.23
N GLY A 203 -1.00 16.61 -13.88
CA GLY A 203 -2.38 16.37 -13.49
C GLY A 203 -2.66 16.72 -12.02
N ASP A 204 -3.94 16.88 -11.70
CA ASP A 204 -4.42 16.99 -10.32
C ASP A 204 -4.50 15.60 -9.67
N GLU A 205 -3.90 15.45 -8.49
CA GLU A 205 -3.81 14.13 -7.81
C GLU A 205 -5.19 13.59 -7.43
N ARG A 206 -6.12 14.42 -6.96
CA ARG A 206 -7.48 14.01 -6.63
C ARG A 206 -8.23 13.50 -7.85
N LYS A 207 -8.12 14.22 -8.96
CA LYS A 207 -8.75 13.82 -10.22
C LYS A 207 -8.17 12.51 -10.74
N TRP A 208 -6.85 12.37 -10.66
CA TRP A 208 -6.15 11.15 -11.03
C TRP A 208 -6.60 9.94 -10.19
N LEU A 209 -6.59 10.08 -8.86
CA LEU A 209 -6.98 9.00 -7.97
C LEU A 209 -8.45 8.62 -8.12
N ASN A 210 -9.36 9.57 -8.34
CA ASN A 210 -10.74 9.23 -8.66
C ASN A 210 -10.85 8.41 -9.94
N ALA A 211 -10.15 8.80 -11.03
CA ALA A 211 -10.14 8.03 -12.26
C ALA A 211 -9.57 6.62 -12.08
N PHE A 212 -8.50 6.47 -11.29
CA PHE A 212 -7.91 5.17 -10.97
C PHE A 212 -8.86 4.29 -10.15
N LEU A 213 -9.50 4.83 -9.11
CA LEU A 213 -10.45 4.10 -8.27
C LEU A 213 -11.73 3.73 -9.03
N ASP A 214 -12.19 4.56 -9.97
CA ASP A 214 -13.33 4.24 -10.84
C ASP A 214 -13.02 3.03 -11.73
N GLU A 215 -11.82 3.01 -12.35
CA GLU A 215 -11.39 1.87 -13.16
C GLU A 215 -11.19 0.61 -12.33
N ARG A 216 -10.78 0.77 -11.09
CA ARG A 216 -10.63 -0.34 -10.16
C ARG A 216 -11.99 -0.94 -9.77
N VAL A 217 -12.99 -0.11 -9.50
CA VAL A 217 -14.37 -0.57 -9.25
C VAL A 217 -14.92 -1.33 -10.46
N VAL A 218 -14.64 -0.86 -11.69
CA VAL A 218 -15.02 -1.57 -12.93
C VAL A 218 -14.34 -2.93 -12.98
N GLU A 219 -13.07 -3.05 -12.60
CA GLU A 219 -12.35 -4.33 -12.59
C GLU A 219 -12.93 -5.29 -11.57
N MET A 220 -13.12 -4.85 -10.33
CA MET A 220 -13.68 -5.68 -9.24
C MET A 220 -15.03 -6.27 -9.59
N LYS A 221 -15.91 -5.50 -10.24
CA LYS A 221 -17.27 -5.95 -10.62
C LYS A 221 -17.29 -7.00 -11.72
N LYS A 222 -16.17 -7.34 -12.35
CA LYS A 222 -16.09 -8.43 -13.34
C LYS A 222 -16.05 -9.80 -12.69
N GLU A 223 -15.63 -9.87 -11.43
CA GLU A 223 -15.48 -11.11 -10.70
C GLU A 223 -16.46 -11.15 -9.53
N GLU A 224 -17.28 -12.18 -9.42
CA GLU A 224 -18.26 -12.31 -8.33
C GLU A 224 -17.60 -12.29 -6.95
N ALA A 225 -16.47 -12.98 -6.82
CA ALA A 225 -15.71 -13.06 -5.58
C ALA A 225 -15.14 -11.70 -5.09
N HIS A 226 -14.96 -10.74 -6.00
CA HIS A 226 -14.42 -9.40 -5.70
C HIS A 226 -15.44 -8.27 -5.92
N SER A 227 -16.73 -8.60 -6.08
CA SER A 227 -17.77 -7.62 -6.43
C SER A 227 -18.09 -6.60 -5.33
N ASP A 228 -17.76 -6.90 -4.07
CA ASP A 228 -17.84 -5.92 -2.98
C ASP A 228 -16.72 -4.87 -3.10
N THR A 229 -17.11 -3.61 -3.30
CA THR A 229 -16.19 -2.49 -3.50
C THR A 229 -15.93 -1.66 -2.24
N SER A 230 -16.33 -2.14 -1.06
CA SER A 230 -16.22 -1.39 0.21
C SER A 230 -14.79 -0.97 0.54
N ARG A 231 -13.77 -1.79 0.21
CA ARG A 231 -12.34 -1.44 0.36
C ARG A 231 -11.94 -0.17 -0.43
N ILE A 232 -12.71 0.17 -1.46
CA ILE A 232 -12.57 1.41 -2.22
C ILE A 232 -13.54 2.46 -1.69
N ASP A 233 -14.84 2.18 -1.72
CA ASP A 233 -15.88 3.19 -1.56
C ASP A 233 -16.01 3.69 -0.12
N THR A 234 -15.83 2.81 0.88
CA THR A 234 -15.95 3.14 2.30
C THR A 234 -14.61 3.19 3.05
N ALA A 235 -13.46 3.02 2.33
CA ALA A 235 -12.12 3.20 2.85
C ALA A 235 -11.33 4.22 2.01
N GLN A 236 -10.79 3.85 0.87
CA GLN A 236 -9.87 4.72 0.09
C GLN A 236 -10.51 6.04 -0.34
N ARG A 237 -11.77 6.02 -0.81
CA ARG A 237 -12.51 7.24 -1.16
C ARG A 237 -12.81 8.11 0.06
N VAL A 238 -13.00 7.53 1.24
CA VAL A 238 -13.18 8.30 2.47
C VAL A 238 -11.92 9.12 2.77
N PHE A 239 -10.73 8.52 2.67
CA PHE A 239 -9.47 9.22 2.87
C PHE A 239 -9.24 10.30 1.80
N LEU A 240 -9.51 9.98 0.52
CA LEU A 240 -9.40 10.91 -0.59
C LEU A 240 -10.33 12.11 -0.42
N ASN A 241 -11.59 11.89 -0.02
CA ASN A 241 -12.58 12.95 0.17
C ASN A 241 -12.21 13.87 1.32
N LYS A 242 -11.63 13.32 2.41
CA LYS A 242 -11.08 14.10 3.53
C LYS A 242 -9.79 14.86 3.16
N GLY A 243 -9.22 14.66 1.96
CA GLY A 243 -7.96 15.27 1.54
C GLY A 243 -6.72 14.66 2.20
N ASN A 244 -6.86 13.47 2.79
CA ASN A 244 -5.77 12.78 3.47
C ASN A 244 -4.91 11.98 2.46
N PHE A 245 -4.24 12.69 1.56
CA PHE A 245 -3.37 12.08 0.56
C PHE A 245 -2.10 11.44 1.15
N ASP A 246 -1.73 11.86 2.36
CA ASP A 246 -0.53 11.36 3.03
C ASP A 246 -0.81 10.13 3.90
N LEU A 247 -2.05 9.63 3.89
CA LEU A 247 -2.49 8.48 4.68
C LEU A 247 -2.10 8.64 6.17
N ASN A 248 -2.36 9.85 6.72
CA ASN A 248 -2.08 10.15 8.13
C ASN A 248 -3.16 9.56 9.02
N THR A 249 -2.75 9.02 10.17
CA THR A 249 -3.66 8.61 11.24
C THR A 249 -4.13 9.84 12.05
N PRO A 250 -5.30 9.75 12.73
CA PRO A 250 -6.18 8.59 12.80
C PRO A 250 -7.00 8.37 11.52
N LEU A 251 -7.29 7.09 11.23
CA LEU A 251 -8.09 6.67 10.09
C LEU A 251 -9.33 5.91 10.56
N ASP A 252 -10.51 6.42 10.19
CA ASP A 252 -11.80 5.75 10.40
C ASP A 252 -12.35 5.36 9.03
N PHE A 253 -12.67 4.07 8.86
CA PHE A 253 -13.17 3.51 7.60
C PHE A 253 -14.03 2.28 7.85
N LYS A 254 -14.64 1.75 6.78
CA LYS A 254 -15.41 0.50 6.84
C LYS A 254 -15.01 -0.42 5.69
N VAL A 255 -15.05 -1.73 5.96
CA VAL A 255 -14.92 -2.78 4.93
C VAL A 255 -15.95 -3.85 5.25
N TYR A 256 -16.71 -4.30 4.25
CA TYR A 256 -17.83 -5.25 4.38
C TYR A 256 -18.89 -4.83 5.41
N GLY A 257 -19.01 -3.53 5.69
CA GLY A 257 -19.91 -2.96 6.69
C GLY A 257 -19.29 -2.83 8.09
N ASP A 258 -18.19 -3.52 8.39
CA ASP A 258 -17.52 -3.48 9.69
C ASP A 258 -16.65 -2.22 9.83
N PRO A 259 -16.72 -1.52 10.96
CA PRO A 259 -15.94 -0.32 11.21
C PRO A 259 -14.52 -0.67 11.72
N TYR A 260 -13.53 0.10 11.25
CA TYR A 260 -12.13 0.03 11.68
C TYR A 260 -11.61 1.40 12.07
N HIS A 261 -10.68 1.40 13.04
CA HIS A 261 -9.96 2.60 13.49
C HIS A 261 -8.47 2.28 13.61
N ILE A 262 -7.64 3.10 12.97
CA ILE A 262 -6.17 3.08 13.10
C ILE A 262 -5.75 4.41 13.69
N GLY A 263 -5.15 4.38 14.91
CA GLY A 263 -4.78 5.55 15.71
C GLY A 263 -3.33 5.99 15.55
#